data_3fe5a027309455fbe80e587b164639b6
#
_entry.id   3fe5a027309455fbe80e587b164639b6
#
_cell.length_a   1.000
_cell.length_b   1.000
_cell.length_c   1.000
_cell.angle_alpha   90.00
_cell.angle_beta   90.00
_cell.angle_gamma   90.00
#
_symmetry.space_group_name_H-M   'P 1'
#
loop_
_entity.id
_entity.type
_entity.pdbx_description
1 polymer ?
#
loop_
_entity_poly.entity_id
_entity_poly.type
_entity_poly.pdbx_seq_one_letter_code
_entity_poly.pdbx_strand_id
1 'polypeptide(L)'
;MRLYHGSKSGIVGAIAPKSRSCCDFGQGFYMGSEPTQPMTLVCRMERPKFYTCEFDMAGLRVYRFEPTVEWAMFVAWNRGLMPEEYKDYYDKKFRPIADNYDVIVGKIANDRMVVVLDWFFGQFISDIGMLEALQALNLGDQYVCVTQAACDRVKIVDEKTLSPMECEQQLMRAKRQRELAFKAVDRIRLLHRKDGEGFFEIMERETGVKLYET
;
A
#
# COMPACT_ATOMS: atom_id res chain seq x y z
N MET A 1 -9.90 -17.11 5.12
CA MET A 1 -10.50 -16.03 4.33
C MET A 1 -10.00 -16.07 2.89
N ARG A 2 -10.79 -15.51 1.92
CA ARG A 2 -10.39 -15.48 0.50
C ARG A 2 -9.70 -14.17 0.16
N LEU A 3 -8.53 -14.26 -0.46
CA LEU A 3 -7.70 -13.13 -0.90
C LEU A 3 -7.19 -13.36 -2.31
N TYR A 4 -6.62 -12.31 -2.92
CA TYR A 4 -6.19 -12.32 -4.33
C TYR A 4 -4.73 -11.87 -4.47
N HIS A 5 -4.00 -12.54 -5.34
CA HIS A 5 -2.59 -12.22 -5.64
C HIS A 5 -2.35 -12.12 -7.14
N GLY A 6 -1.50 -11.21 -7.54
CA GLY A 6 -1.02 -11.08 -8.91
C GLY A 6 0.48 -11.33 -8.98
N SER A 7 0.93 -12.24 -9.83
CA SER A 7 2.35 -12.54 -10.02
C SER A 7 2.80 -12.31 -11.46
N LYS A 8 3.97 -11.69 -11.61
CA LYS A 8 4.60 -11.42 -12.91
C LYS A 8 5.08 -12.68 -13.62
N SER A 9 5.63 -13.61 -12.85
CA SER A 9 6.30 -14.82 -13.36
C SER A 9 5.56 -16.10 -13.01
N GLY A 10 4.44 -15.98 -12.30
CA GLY A 10 3.79 -17.11 -11.63
C GLY A 10 4.44 -17.43 -10.28
N ILE A 11 3.77 -18.27 -9.51
CA ILE A 11 4.28 -18.79 -8.26
C ILE A 11 4.87 -20.15 -8.56
N VAL A 12 6.19 -20.30 -8.33
CA VAL A 12 6.92 -21.56 -8.51
C VAL A 12 7.48 -21.98 -7.15
N GLY A 13 7.11 -23.18 -6.71
CA GLY A 13 7.52 -23.70 -5.39
C GLY A 13 6.71 -23.10 -4.24
N ALA A 14 7.34 -23.02 -3.06
CA ALA A 14 6.69 -22.51 -1.86
C ALA A 14 6.46 -20.98 -1.94
N ILE A 15 5.30 -20.54 -1.41
CA ILE A 15 5.04 -19.11 -1.19
C ILE A 15 6.04 -18.59 -0.17
N ALA A 16 6.61 -17.42 -0.44
CA ALA A 16 7.60 -16.82 0.44
C ALA A 16 7.52 -15.28 0.39
N PRO A 17 8.02 -14.57 1.42
CA PRO A 17 8.00 -13.12 1.49
C PRO A 17 9.09 -12.51 0.60
N LYS A 18 8.92 -12.58 -0.74
CA LYS A 18 9.94 -12.24 -1.76
C LYS A 18 9.62 -11.01 -2.60
N SER A 19 8.73 -10.11 -2.17
CA SER A 19 8.55 -8.85 -2.90
C SER A 19 9.80 -7.96 -2.84
N ARG A 20 9.77 -6.86 -3.59
CA ARG A 20 10.80 -5.81 -3.44
C ARG A 20 10.72 -5.21 -2.04
N SER A 21 11.86 -4.76 -1.51
CA SER A 21 11.94 -4.12 -0.19
C SER A 21 11.17 -2.80 -0.11
N CYS A 22 11.11 -2.04 -1.21
CA CYS A 22 10.44 -0.74 -1.29
C CYS A 22 8.93 -0.83 -1.65
N CYS A 23 8.24 -1.88 -1.21
CA CYS A 23 6.78 -1.97 -1.28
C CYS A 23 6.15 -1.27 -0.07
N ASP A 24 4.84 -0.99 -0.12
CA ASP A 24 4.12 -0.19 0.89
C ASP A 24 4.31 -0.68 2.33
N PHE A 25 4.41 -1.99 2.53
CA PHE A 25 4.62 -2.64 3.84
C PHE A 25 5.93 -3.44 3.87
N GLY A 26 6.92 -3.03 3.07
CA GLY A 26 8.22 -3.69 2.99
C GLY A 26 8.20 -5.00 2.20
N GLN A 27 9.16 -5.86 2.47
CA GLN A 27 9.27 -7.15 1.81
C GLN A 27 8.25 -8.15 2.36
N GLY A 28 7.48 -8.81 1.46
CA GLY A 28 6.46 -9.76 1.88
C GLY A 28 5.77 -10.47 0.71
N PHE A 29 4.80 -11.30 1.00
CA PHE A 29 3.86 -11.85 0.03
C PHE A 29 2.54 -11.08 0.13
N TYR A 30 2.20 -10.35 -0.91
CA TYR A 30 1.09 -9.40 -0.96
C TYR A 30 -0.19 -10.02 -1.49
N MET A 31 -1.29 -9.87 -0.78
CA MET A 31 -2.62 -10.28 -1.21
C MET A 31 -3.62 -9.14 -0.96
N GLY A 32 -4.61 -9.00 -1.83
CA GLY A 32 -5.69 -8.03 -1.69
C GLY A 32 -7.00 -8.69 -1.31
N SER A 33 -7.84 -8.01 -0.53
CA SER A 33 -9.22 -8.44 -0.29
C SER A 33 -10.11 -8.30 -1.53
N GLU A 34 -9.71 -7.42 -2.47
CA GLU A 34 -10.39 -7.16 -3.73
C GLU A 34 -9.54 -7.61 -4.92
N PRO A 35 -10.12 -8.23 -5.97
CA PRO A 35 -9.39 -8.76 -7.11
C PRO A 35 -8.82 -7.67 -8.05
N THR A 36 -9.41 -6.48 -8.04
CA THR A 36 -9.15 -5.42 -9.03
C THR A 36 -7.69 -4.99 -9.05
N GLN A 37 -7.08 -4.76 -7.88
CA GLN A 37 -5.71 -4.25 -7.79
C GLN A 37 -4.69 -5.33 -8.20
N PRO A 38 -4.71 -6.57 -7.70
CA PRO A 38 -3.81 -7.62 -8.15
C PRO A 38 -3.93 -7.92 -9.66
N MET A 39 -5.16 -7.88 -10.22
CA MET A 39 -5.36 -8.00 -11.67
C MET A 39 -4.70 -6.86 -12.44
N THR A 40 -4.92 -5.61 -12.02
CA THR A 40 -4.34 -4.43 -12.70
C THR A 40 -2.80 -4.50 -12.72
N LEU A 41 -2.20 -4.94 -11.62
CA LEU A 41 -0.74 -5.07 -11.48
C LEU A 41 -0.13 -6.00 -12.53
N VAL A 42 -0.80 -7.12 -12.81
CA VAL A 42 -0.24 -8.14 -13.73
C VAL A 42 -0.60 -7.90 -15.20
N CYS A 43 -1.63 -7.12 -15.48
CA CYS A 43 -2.09 -6.87 -16.86
C CYS A 43 -1.06 -6.19 -17.78
N ARG A 44 0.04 -5.67 -17.25
CA ARG A 44 1.16 -5.08 -18.00
C ARG A 44 2.29 -6.08 -18.26
N MET A 45 2.12 -7.35 -17.87
CA MET A 45 3.13 -8.39 -17.96
C MET A 45 2.83 -9.32 -19.14
N GLU A 46 3.85 -9.98 -19.66
CA GLU A 46 3.70 -10.94 -20.77
C GLU A 46 2.83 -12.14 -20.41
N ARG A 47 2.91 -12.58 -19.17
CA ARG A 47 2.15 -13.74 -18.65
C ARG A 47 1.41 -13.34 -17.37
N PRO A 48 0.29 -12.63 -17.50
CA PRO A 48 -0.44 -12.10 -16.33
C PRO A 48 -1.11 -13.24 -15.55
N LYS A 49 -0.46 -13.69 -14.49
CA LYS A 49 -0.97 -14.72 -13.60
C LYS A 49 -1.70 -14.10 -12.42
N PHE A 50 -2.93 -14.51 -12.24
CA PHE A 50 -3.82 -14.10 -11.16
C PHE A 50 -4.22 -15.31 -10.33
N TYR A 51 -4.16 -15.18 -9.01
CA TYR A 51 -4.39 -16.25 -8.05
C TYR A 51 -5.50 -15.89 -7.09
N THR A 52 -6.36 -16.87 -6.80
CA THR A 52 -7.25 -16.85 -5.65
C THR A 52 -6.60 -17.67 -4.55
N CYS A 53 -6.50 -17.07 -3.37
CA CYS A 53 -5.85 -17.67 -2.20
C CYS A 53 -6.85 -17.83 -1.06
N GLU A 54 -6.72 -18.91 -0.31
CA GLU A 54 -7.29 -19.06 1.03
C GLU A 54 -6.18 -18.80 2.05
N PHE A 55 -6.45 -17.94 3.01
CA PHE A 55 -5.51 -17.55 4.05
C PHE A 55 -6.10 -17.79 5.43
N ASP A 56 -5.38 -18.56 6.25
CA ASP A 56 -5.71 -18.80 7.65
C ASP A 56 -4.73 -18.03 8.55
N MET A 57 -5.26 -17.04 9.28
CA MET A 57 -4.46 -16.21 10.18
C MET A 57 -4.47 -16.71 11.64
N ALA A 58 -5.08 -17.85 11.93
CA ALA A 58 -5.13 -18.37 13.29
C ALA A 58 -3.73 -18.60 13.86
N GLY A 59 -3.46 -18.00 15.02
CA GLY A 59 -2.17 -18.10 15.72
C GLY A 59 -1.05 -17.22 15.15
N LEU A 60 -1.29 -16.41 14.11
CA LEU A 60 -0.32 -15.44 13.61
C LEU A 60 -0.44 -14.11 14.35
N ARG A 61 0.68 -13.42 14.52
CA ARG A 61 0.71 -12.05 15.05
C ARG A 61 0.38 -11.10 13.92
N VAL A 62 -0.76 -10.41 14.02
CA VAL A 62 -1.29 -9.53 12.98
C VAL A 62 -1.25 -8.09 13.45
N TYR A 63 -0.59 -7.21 12.70
CA TYR A 63 -0.70 -5.77 12.88
C TYR A 63 -1.64 -5.20 11.84
N ARG A 64 -2.61 -4.38 12.28
CA ARG A 64 -3.58 -3.76 11.39
C ARG A 64 -3.49 -2.25 11.49
N PHE A 65 -3.19 -1.61 10.36
CA PHE A 65 -3.27 -0.17 10.23
C PHE A 65 -4.69 0.28 9.88
N GLU A 66 -5.17 1.26 10.60
CA GLU A 66 -6.26 2.10 10.13
C GLU A 66 -5.72 3.14 9.12
N PRO A 67 -6.57 3.70 8.22
CA PRO A 67 -6.15 4.71 7.24
C PRO A 67 -5.91 6.07 7.93
N THR A 68 -4.80 6.20 8.61
CA THR A 68 -4.37 7.35 9.40
C THR A 68 -3.06 7.93 8.87
N VAL A 69 -2.64 9.05 9.44
CA VAL A 69 -1.31 9.64 9.18
C VAL A 69 -0.21 8.63 9.49
N GLU A 70 -0.32 7.88 10.59
CA GLU A 70 0.67 6.85 10.96
C GLU A 70 0.82 5.79 9.87
N TRP A 71 -0.29 5.32 9.28
CA TRP A 71 -0.24 4.41 8.14
C TRP A 71 0.48 5.03 6.93
N ALA A 72 0.18 6.29 6.59
CA ALA A 72 0.85 6.98 5.49
C ALA A 72 2.35 7.13 5.75
N MET A 73 2.75 7.48 6.98
CA MET A 73 4.16 7.57 7.38
C MET A 73 4.87 6.21 7.32
N PHE A 74 4.19 5.12 7.73
CA PHE A 74 4.72 3.76 7.59
C PHE A 74 4.94 3.37 6.12
N VAL A 75 4.01 3.72 5.23
CA VAL A 75 4.18 3.54 3.78
C VAL A 75 5.37 4.35 3.25
N ALA A 76 5.49 5.62 3.66
CA ALA A 76 6.62 6.48 3.27
C ALA A 76 7.97 5.90 3.73
N TRP A 77 8.03 5.40 4.95
CA TRP A 77 9.22 4.75 5.51
C TRP A 77 9.64 3.53 4.69
N ASN A 78 8.71 2.61 4.39
CA ASN A 78 9.01 1.44 3.56
C ASN A 78 9.40 1.79 2.12
N ARG A 79 8.84 2.86 1.56
CA ARG A 79 9.20 3.34 0.22
C ARG A 79 10.54 4.08 0.16
N GLY A 80 11.19 4.32 1.30
CA GLY A 80 12.44 5.05 1.39
C GLY A 80 12.28 6.56 1.12
N LEU A 81 11.13 7.13 1.48
CA LEU A 81 10.82 8.56 1.29
C LEU A 81 11.17 9.40 2.51
N MET A 82 11.69 8.79 3.58
CA MET A 82 12.14 9.53 4.77
C MET A 82 13.48 10.19 4.50
N PRO A 83 13.59 11.53 4.68
CA PRO A 83 14.88 12.22 4.69
C PRO A 83 15.82 11.61 5.73
N GLU A 84 17.14 11.72 5.48
CA GLU A 84 18.15 11.08 6.33
C GLU A 84 18.10 11.60 7.78
N GLU A 85 17.76 12.88 7.97
CA GLU A 85 17.64 13.54 9.27
C GLU A 85 16.55 12.93 10.16
N TYR A 86 15.53 12.29 9.57
CA TYR A 86 14.39 11.69 10.29
C TYR A 86 14.46 10.17 10.38
N LYS A 87 15.38 9.56 9.64
CA LYS A 87 15.44 8.11 9.44
C LYS A 87 15.58 7.33 10.74
N ASP A 88 16.47 7.74 11.63
CA ASP A 88 16.68 7.07 12.91
C ASP A 88 15.42 7.04 13.78
N TYR A 89 14.65 8.12 13.76
CA TYR A 89 13.39 8.20 14.50
C TYR A 89 12.36 7.21 13.95
N TYR A 90 12.14 7.23 12.63
CA TYR A 90 11.15 6.36 12.00
C TYR A 90 11.60 4.89 11.95
N ASP A 91 12.88 4.61 11.89
CA ASP A 91 13.42 3.27 12.07
C ASP A 91 13.09 2.72 13.47
N LYS A 92 13.29 3.50 14.53
CA LYS A 92 12.91 3.09 15.89
C LYS A 92 11.41 2.93 16.06
N LYS A 93 10.61 3.77 15.40
CA LYS A 93 9.13 3.75 15.48
C LYS A 93 8.55 2.55 14.73
N PHE A 94 9.02 2.26 13.52
CA PHE A 94 8.36 1.33 12.61
C PHE A 94 9.02 -0.05 12.48
N ARG A 95 10.32 -0.16 12.75
CA ARG A 95 11.02 -1.45 12.73
C ARG A 95 10.39 -2.49 13.67
N PRO A 96 9.93 -2.15 14.89
CA PRO A 96 9.23 -3.11 15.75
C PRO A 96 7.96 -3.68 15.13
N ILE A 97 7.26 -2.92 14.26
CA ILE A 97 6.09 -3.43 13.54
C ILE A 97 6.52 -4.43 12.47
N ALA A 98 7.57 -4.09 11.70
CA ALA A 98 8.09 -4.97 10.67
C ALA A 98 8.66 -6.28 11.24
N ASP A 99 9.34 -6.23 12.40
CA ASP A 99 10.09 -7.36 12.97
C ASP A 99 9.23 -8.27 13.88
N ASN A 100 8.17 -7.74 14.51
CA ASN A 100 7.43 -8.48 15.54
C ASN A 100 6.10 -9.09 15.07
N TYR A 101 5.66 -8.82 13.87
CA TYR A 101 4.41 -9.33 13.34
C TYR A 101 4.64 -10.27 12.16
N ASP A 102 3.72 -11.20 11.96
CA ASP A 102 3.76 -12.17 10.88
C ASP A 102 2.99 -11.68 9.65
N VAL A 103 1.96 -10.86 9.91
CA VAL A 103 1.09 -10.27 8.90
C VAL A 103 0.88 -8.78 9.19
N ILE A 104 1.06 -7.97 8.16
CA ILE A 104 0.69 -6.54 8.21
C ILE A 104 -0.52 -6.33 7.31
N VAL A 105 -1.54 -5.66 7.83
CA VAL A 105 -2.79 -5.39 7.12
C VAL A 105 -3.02 -3.88 7.08
N GLY A 106 -3.46 -3.36 5.96
CA GLY A 106 -3.86 -1.97 5.80
C GLY A 106 -4.55 -1.73 4.48
N LYS A 107 -4.89 -0.50 4.16
CA LYS A 107 -5.59 -0.20 2.91
C LYS A 107 -4.73 -0.52 1.69
N ILE A 108 -5.37 -1.02 0.64
CA ILE A 108 -4.70 -1.26 -0.66
C ILE A 108 -4.31 0.09 -1.26
N ALA A 109 -3.03 0.28 -1.54
CA ALA A 109 -2.56 1.40 -2.36
C ALA A 109 -2.87 1.12 -3.85
N ASN A 110 -4.15 1.19 -4.21
CA ASN A 110 -4.57 1.11 -5.61
C ASN A 110 -4.27 2.41 -6.37
N ASP A 111 -4.57 2.45 -7.67
CA ASP A 111 -4.32 3.61 -8.53
C ASP A 111 -4.90 4.94 -8.00
N ARG A 112 -5.97 4.90 -7.19
CA ARG A 112 -6.56 6.10 -6.59
C ARG A 112 -5.80 6.51 -5.32
N MET A 113 -5.46 5.56 -4.49
CA MET A 113 -4.75 5.79 -3.24
C MET A 113 -3.32 6.28 -3.48
N VAL A 114 -2.63 5.72 -4.49
CA VAL A 114 -1.29 6.19 -4.89
C VAL A 114 -1.29 7.69 -5.18
N VAL A 115 -2.32 8.19 -5.87
CA VAL A 115 -2.45 9.63 -6.14
C VAL A 115 -2.52 10.44 -4.85
N VAL A 116 -3.36 10.01 -3.89
CA VAL A 116 -3.51 10.72 -2.60
C VAL A 116 -2.19 10.73 -1.82
N LEU A 117 -1.53 9.57 -1.73
CA LEU A 117 -0.26 9.46 -1.01
C LEU A 117 0.86 10.25 -1.68
N ASP A 118 0.99 10.18 -3.00
CA ASP A 118 1.99 10.92 -3.74
C ASP A 118 1.81 12.44 -3.57
N TRP A 119 0.56 12.91 -3.50
CA TRP A 119 0.29 14.32 -3.25
C TRP A 119 0.59 14.73 -1.80
N PHE A 120 0.33 13.85 -0.84
CA PHE A 120 0.72 14.11 0.56
C PHE A 120 2.24 14.14 0.72
N PHE A 121 2.94 13.15 0.21
CA PHE A 121 4.41 13.09 0.27
C PHE A 121 5.09 14.23 -0.51
N GLY A 122 4.45 14.67 -1.61
CA GLY A 122 4.87 15.85 -2.37
C GLY A 122 4.44 17.19 -1.78
N GLN A 123 3.80 17.19 -0.61
CA GLN A 123 3.29 18.38 0.08
C GLN A 123 2.23 19.18 -0.72
N PHE A 124 1.50 18.50 -1.62
CA PHE A 124 0.42 19.12 -2.37
C PHE A 124 -0.92 19.11 -1.61
N ILE A 125 -1.08 18.24 -0.61
CA ILE A 125 -2.20 18.19 0.32
C ILE A 125 -1.69 18.02 1.75
N SER A 126 -2.48 18.51 2.73
CA SER A 126 -2.23 18.30 4.15
C SER A 126 -2.70 16.90 4.59
N ASP A 127 -2.39 16.55 5.83
CA ASP A 127 -2.90 15.35 6.53
C ASP A 127 -4.44 15.31 6.56
N ILE A 128 -5.10 16.44 6.85
CA ILE A 128 -6.57 16.57 6.82
C ILE A 128 -7.09 16.27 5.42
N GLY A 129 -6.51 16.89 4.39
CA GLY A 129 -6.89 16.63 3.00
C GLY A 129 -6.64 15.19 2.58
N MET A 130 -5.53 14.60 3.00
CA MET A 130 -5.22 13.19 2.78
C MET A 130 -6.27 12.28 3.42
N LEU A 131 -6.59 12.48 4.70
CA LEU A 131 -7.54 11.64 5.44
C LEU A 131 -8.95 11.72 4.83
N GLU A 132 -9.42 12.91 4.43
CA GLU A 132 -10.69 13.07 3.75
C GLU A 132 -10.71 12.32 2.40
N ALA A 133 -9.63 12.45 1.62
CA ALA A 133 -9.49 11.73 0.36
C ALA A 133 -9.48 10.21 0.56
N LEU A 134 -8.82 9.71 1.60
CA LEU A 134 -8.79 8.28 1.93
C LEU A 134 -10.16 7.75 2.36
N GLN A 135 -10.93 8.52 3.14
CA GLN A 135 -12.29 8.13 3.57
C GLN A 135 -13.26 8.06 2.38
N ALA A 136 -13.12 8.96 1.40
CA ALA A 136 -13.94 8.96 0.19
C ALA A 136 -13.65 7.76 -0.74
N LEU A 137 -12.48 7.11 -0.57
CA LEU A 137 -12.07 5.96 -1.35
C LEU A 137 -12.42 4.67 -0.60
N ASN A 138 -13.55 4.03 -0.93
CA ASN A 138 -13.83 2.68 -0.42
C ASN A 138 -12.90 1.67 -1.09
N LEU A 139 -11.83 1.32 -0.41
CA LEU A 139 -10.76 0.47 -0.90
C LEU A 139 -10.69 -0.78 -0.04
N GLY A 140 -10.49 -1.92 -0.68
CA GLY A 140 -10.20 -3.15 0.02
C GLY A 140 -8.91 -3.04 0.86
N ASP A 141 -8.65 -4.07 1.64
CA ASP A 141 -7.43 -4.17 2.43
C ASP A 141 -6.38 -5.02 1.71
N GLN A 142 -5.10 -4.70 1.90
CA GLN A 142 -4.00 -5.59 1.57
C GLN A 142 -3.52 -6.33 2.82
N TYR A 143 -3.18 -7.58 2.63
CA TYR A 143 -2.63 -8.49 3.62
C TYR A 143 -1.23 -8.88 3.16
N VAL A 144 -0.24 -8.61 3.97
CA VAL A 144 1.15 -8.87 3.62
C VAL A 144 1.73 -9.87 4.61
N CYS A 145 2.04 -11.07 4.14
CA CYS A 145 2.77 -12.05 4.91
C CYS A 145 4.25 -11.67 4.91
N VAL A 146 4.78 -11.23 6.04
CA VAL A 146 6.16 -10.77 6.18
C VAL A 146 7.09 -11.87 6.74
N THR A 147 6.52 -12.96 7.23
CA THR A 147 7.27 -14.14 7.68
C THR A 147 6.95 -15.37 6.84
N GLN A 148 7.85 -16.37 6.84
CA GLN A 148 7.58 -17.65 6.19
C GLN A 148 6.42 -18.38 6.89
N ALA A 149 6.30 -18.28 8.21
CA ALA A 149 5.19 -18.88 8.96
C ALA A 149 3.82 -18.38 8.48
N ALA A 150 3.70 -17.08 8.13
CA ALA A 150 2.48 -16.56 7.54
C ALA A 150 2.28 -17.05 6.09
N CYS A 151 3.35 -17.10 5.29
CA CYS A 151 3.29 -17.61 3.92
C CYS A 151 2.83 -19.08 3.86
N ASP A 152 3.24 -19.90 4.81
CA ASP A 152 2.88 -21.34 4.90
C ASP A 152 1.37 -21.55 5.21
N ARG A 153 0.67 -20.51 5.67
CA ARG A 153 -0.79 -20.51 5.90
C ARG A 153 -1.61 -20.09 4.68
N VAL A 154 -0.97 -19.73 3.58
CA VAL A 154 -1.62 -19.35 2.32
C VAL A 154 -1.74 -20.57 1.42
N LYS A 155 -2.96 -20.87 0.94
CA LYS A 155 -3.23 -21.92 -0.04
C LYS A 155 -3.74 -21.29 -1.33
N ILE A 156 -3.12 -21.62 -2.45
CA ILE A 156 -3.64 -21.28 -3.77
C ILE A 156 -4.80 -22.24 -4.07
N VAL A 157 -5.98 -21.69 -4.32
CA VAL A 157 -7.19 -22.47 -4.65
C VAL A 157 -7.60 -22.33 -6.11
N ASP A 158 -7.14 -21.27 -6.77
CA ASP A 158 -7.35 -21.08 -8.21
C ASP A 158 -6.21 -20.26 -8.83
N GLU A 159 -5.84 -20.59 -10.08
CA GLU A 159 -4.89 -19.87 -10.90
C GLU A 159 -5.50 -19.57 -12.26
N LYS A 160 -5.45 -18.31 -12.66
CA LYS A 160 -5.94 -17.85 -13.96
C LYS A 160 -4.86 -17.07 -14.70
N THR A 161 -4.65 -17.38 -15.99
CA THR A 161 -3.93 -16.49 -16.88
C THR A 161 -4.93 -15.53 -17.51
N LEU A 162 -4.75 -14.22 -17.32
CA LEU A 162 -5.64 -13.23 -17.91
C LEU A 162 -5.40 -13.11 -19.41
N SER A 163 -6.49 -13.05 -20.19
CA SER A 163 -6.42 -12.82 -21.62
C SER A 163 -6.04 -11.35 -21.94
N PRO A 164 -5.53 -11.06 -23.14
CA PRO A 164 -5.25 -9.69 -23.58
C PRO A 164 -6.46 -8.77 -23.45
N MET A 165 -7.65 -9.26 -23.81
CA MET A 165 -8.90 -8.50 -23.72
C MET A 165 -9.30 -8.17 -22.26
N GLU A 166 -9.15 -9.13 -21.34
CA GLU A 166 -9.40 -8.89 -19.91
C GLU A 166 -8.42 -7.87 -19.35
N CYS A 167 -7.16 -7.95 -19.74
CA CYS A 167 -6.14 -6.99 -19.33
C CYS A 167 -6.42 -5.59 -19.88
N GLU A 168 -6.79 -5.45 -21.14
CA GLU A 168 -7.15 -4.16 -21.73
C GLU A 168 -8.32 -3.52 -20.99
N GLN A 169 -9.40 -4.26 -20.77
CA GLN A 169 -10.56 -3.79 -20.03
C GLN A 169 -10.19 -3.36 -18.59
N GLN A 170 -9.34 -4.14 -17.92
CA GLN A 170 -8.90 -3.84 -16.55
C GLN A 170 -8.06 -2.56 -16.51
N LEU A 171 -7.13 -2.38 -17.46
CA LEU A 171 -6.29 -1.20 -17.57
C LEU A 171 -7.10 0.06 -17.90
N MET A 172 -8.12 -0.04 -18.77
CA MET A 172 -9.03 1.07 -19.05
C MET A 172 -9.82 1.49 -17.80
N ARG A 173 -10.34 0.52 -17.04
CA ARG A 173 -11.03 0.80 -15.76
C ARG A 173 -10.10 1.48 -14.76
N ALA A 174 -8.88 0.98 -14.59
CA ALA A 174 -7.89 1.56 -13.71
C ALA A 174 -7.52 3.00 -14.11
N LYS A 175 -7.32 3.26 -15.41
CA LYS A 175 -7.06 4.61 -15.94
C LYS A 175 -8.20 5.57 -15.60
N ARG A 176 -9.44 5.20 -15.88
CA ARG A 176 -10.63 6.01 -15.57
C ARG A 176 -10.76 6.29 -14.08
N GLN A 177 -10.51 5.29 -13.23
CA GLN A 177 -10.55 5.47 -11.78
C GLN A 177 -9.46 6.43 -11.28
N ARG A 178 -8.25 6.36 -11.86
CA ARG A 178 -7.15 7.29 -11.54
C ARG A 178 -7.51 8.72 -11.91
N GLU A 179 -8.07 8.93 -13.10
CA GLU A 179 -8.51 10.27 -13.55
C GLU A 179 -9.58 10.87 -12.63
N LEU A 180 -10.53 10.06 -12.17
CA LEU A 180 -11.54 10.49 -11.20
C LEU A 180 -10.91 10.82 -9.83
N ALA A 181 -9.92 10.05 -9.41
CA ALA A 181 -9.20 10.31 -8.16
C ALA A 181 -8.42 11.63 -8.24
N PHE A 182 -7.73 11.92 -9.33
CA PHE A 182 -7.04 13.21 -9.53
C PHE A 182 -8.00 14.41 -9.35
N LYS A 183 -9.17 14.36 -9.99
CA LYS A 183 -10.16 15.43 -9.88
C LYS A 183 -10.68 15.60 -8.45
N ALA A 184 -10.93 14.50 -7.75
CA ALA A 184 -11.41 14.51 -6.36
C ALA A 184 -10.35 15.07 -5.41
N VAL A 185 -9.10 14.62 -5.52
CA VAL A 185 -7.98 15.08 -4.70
C VAL A 185 -7.67 16.55 -4.94
N ASP A 186 -7.71 17.02 -6.20
CA ASP A 186 -7.49 18.44 -6.52
C ASP A 186 -8.55 19.34 -5.87
N ARG A 187 -9.82 18.90 -5.86
CA ARG A 187 -10.90 19.60 -5.15
C ARG A 187 -10.66 19.64 -3.64
N ILE A 188 -10.31 18.53 -3.03
CA ILE A 188 -10.01 18.43 -1.59
C ILE A 188 -8.82 19.32 -1.23
N ARG A 189 -7.78 19.35 -2.05
CA ARG A 189 -6.62 20.23 -1.88
C ARG A 189 -7.01 21.71 -1.81
N LEU A 190 -7.95 22.13 -2.67
CA LEU A 190 -8.42 23.52 -2.65
C LEU A 190 -9.25 23.83 -1.41
N LEU A 191 -10.06 22.88 -0.92
CA LEU A 191 -10.87 23.03 0.30
C LEU A 191 -10.00 23.15 1.55
N HIS A 192 -8.96 22.32 1.68
CA HIS A 192 -8.08 22.25 2.86
C HIS A 192 -6.73 22.93 2.66
N ARG A 193 -6.65 23.93 1.79
CA ARG A 193 -5.38 24.60 1.46
C ARG A 193 -4.67 25.24 2.65
N LYS A 194 -5.40 25.56 3.73
CA LYS A 194 -4.86 26.21 4.93
C LYS A 194 -5.07 25.38 6.20
N ASP A 195 -5.56 24.17 6.05
CA ASP A 195 -5.92 23.31 7.19
C ASP A 195 -4.95 22.11 7.28
N GLY A 196 -4.53 21.79 8.51
CA GLY A 196 -3.69 20.63 8.78
C GLY A 196 -2.20 20.85 8.56
N GLU A 197 -1.43 19.77 8.63
CA GLU A 197 0.02 19.74 8.52
C GLU A 197 0.45 19.04 7.23
N GLY A 198 1.54 19.53 6.62
CA GLY A 198 2.22 18.87 5.51
C GLY A 198 3.07 17.68 5.99
N PHE A 199 3.51 16.87 5.04
CA PHE A 199 4.32 15.67 5.31
C PHE A 199 5.59 15.98 6.10
N PHE A 200 6.35 17.04 5.72
CA PHE A 200 7.57 17.43 6.44
C PHE A 200 7.26 18.11 7.78
N GLU A 201 6.19 18.89 7.88
CA GLU A 201 5.79 19.51 9.14
C GLU A 201 5.49 18.46 10.22
N ILE A 202 4.84 17.37 9.83
CA ILE A 202 4.59 16.23 10.74
C ILE A 202 5.92 15.61 11.19
N MET A 203 6.85 15.39 10.27
CA MET A 203 8.16 14.83 10.64
C MET A 203 8.94 15.75 11.57
N GLU A 204 8.96 17.05 11.29
CA GLU A 204 9.59 18.05 12.17
C GLU A 204 8.96 18.06 13.57
N ARG A 205 7.62 18.02 13.64
CA ARG A 205 6.90 17.98 14.91
C ARG A 205 7.16 16.69 15.70
N GLU A 206 7.17 15.54 15.03
CA GLU A 206 7.40 14.25 15.69
C GLU A 206 8.85 14.07 16.16
N THR A 207 9.82 14.58 15.42
CA THR A 207 11.24 14.36 15.71
C THR A 207 11.89 15.52 16.49
N GLY A 208 11.30 16.71 16.42
CA GLY A 208 11.90 17.95 16.93
C GLY A 208 13.06 18.48 16.08
N VAL A 209 13.33 17.86 14.93
CA VAL A 209 14.40 18.25 13.99
C VAL A 209 13.80 19.09 12.87
N LYS A 210 14.35 20.26 12.58
CA LYS A 210 13.96 21.10 11.44
C LYS A 210 14.89 20.85 10.26
N LEU A 211 14.31 20.66 9.04
CA LEU A 211 15.10 20.50 7.81
C LEU A 211 15.72 21.82 7.32
N TYR A 212 15.09 22.96 7.68
CA TYR A 212 15.51 24.28 7.22
C TYR A 212 15.53 25.24 8.41
N GLU A 213 16.71 25.43 9.01
CA GLU A 213 17.01 26.68 9.68
C GLU A 213 17.59 27.61 8.61
N THR A 214 16.79 28.55 8.13
CA THR A 214 17.25 29.66 7.28
C THR A 214 17.93 30.74 8.13
#